data_886992af7993cdbeb7cf6dbb17842ac3
#
_entry.id   886992af7993cdbeb7cf6dbb17842ac3
#
_cell.length_a   1.000
_cell.length_b   1.000
_cell.length_c   1.000
_cell.angle_alpha   90.00
_cell.angle_beta   90.00
_cell.angle_gamma   90.00
#
_symmetry.space_group_name_H-M   'P 1'
#
loop_
_entity.id
_entity.type
_entity.pdbx_description
1 polymer ?
#
loop_
_entity_poly.entity_id
_entity_poly.type
_entity_poly.pdbx_seq_one_letter_code
_entity_poly.pdbx_strand_id
1 'polypeptide(L)'
;HSRDELRLPIGRVRRSDLGRLKQWLKNLAEHGPGGKPQQQGAFGLSADQFAAVKEDLAAPLGFSTGGMTRADVVRRIAQGLRTPLQFDAGAAEALSADQMAEDLLGLSSGTALAYVLRPAGYCLVPRPRNTGAVCVVTRSRPNIELWPVGWEPEKRKNELLPGLFEFHNVNVQGVTAEVTIQAIARRLNVPGLIDHNALARHGIDPSKITVSHPQKRTTFGLALRKLLFQARMKYEIRVDEAGQPFLWFTSIKPV
;
A
#
# COMPACT_ATOMS: atom_id res chain seq x y z
N HIS A 1 -24.96 7.51 -53.84
CA HIS A 1 -23.71 7.55 -53.04
C HIS A 1 -23.55 8.95 -52.50
N SER A 2 -23.81 9.16 -51.21
CA SER A 2 -23.59 10.44 -50.54
C SER A 2 -22.06 10.63 -50.39
N ARG A 3 -21.51 11.70 -50.98
CA ARG A 3 -20.08 12.03 -51.01
C ARG A 3 -19.47 12.41 -49.64
N ASP A 4 -20.28 12.38 -48.55
CA ASP A 4 -19.91 12.93 -47.25
C ASP A 4 -19.86 11.89 -46.11
N GLU A 5 -19.90 10.59 -46.40
CA GLU A 5 -19.82 9.55 -45.37
C GLU A 5 -18.57 8.67 -45.56
N LEU A 6 -17.74 8.61 -44.50
CA LEU A 6 -16.62 7.66 -44.36
C LEU A 6 -17.08 6.45 -43.55
N ARG A 7 -16.85 5.23 -44.08
CA ARG A 7 -17.02 3.99 -43.32
C ARG A 7 -15.71 3.60 -42.66
N LEU A 8 -15.70 3.62 -41.34
CA LEU A 8 -14.59 3.22 -40.49
C LEU A 8 -15.01 2.03 -39.63
N PRO A 9 -14.08 1.29 -39.01
CA PRO A 9 -14.39 0.21 -38.06
C PRO A 9 -15.31 0.63 -36.90
N ILE A 10 -15.33 1.92 -36.54
CA ILE A 10 -16.22 2.52 -35.54
C ILE A 10 -17.62 2.86 -36.04
N GLY A 11 -17.92 2.57 -37.32
CA GLY A 11 -19.20 2.89 -37.97
C GLY A 11 -19.10 3.98 -39.01
N ARG A 12 -20.26 4.56 -39.42
CA ARG A 12 -20.34 5.65 -40.40
C ARG A 12 -20.02 6.99 -39.69
N VAL A 13 -19.07 7.74 -40.24
CA VAL A 13 -18.69 9.06 -39.75
C VAL A 13 -18.99 10.10 -40.81
N ARG A 14 -19.78 11.12 -40.46
CA ARG A 14 -20.11 12.25 -41.31
C ARG A 14 -19.13 13.42 -41.07
N ARG A 15 -19.14 14.38 -42.01
CA ARG A 15 -18.32 15.58 -41.89
C ARG A 15 -18.59 16.42 -40.64
N SER A 16 -19.81 16.29 -40.07
CA SER A 16 -20.20 16.87 -38.78
C SER A 16 -19.56 16.19 -37.58
N ASP A 17 -19.04 14.97 -37.72
CA ASP A 17 -18.54 14.13 -36.63
C ASP A 17 -16.99 14.17 -36.52
N LEU A 18 -16.37 15.26 -36.97
CA LEU A 18 -14.90 15.45 -36.97
C LEU A 18 -14.28 15.27 -35.58
N GLY A 19 -15.00 15.63 -34.53
CA GLY A 19 -14.56 15.39 -33.15
C GLY A 19 -14.41 13.90 -32.82
N ARG A 20 -15.37 13.09 -33.26
CA ARG A 20 -15.37 11.64 -33.09
C ARG A 20 -14.29 10.95 -33.93
N LEU A 21 -14.04 11.45 -35.13
CA LEU A 21 -12.96 10.99 -35.98
C LEU A 21 -11.58 11.32 -35.37
N LYS A 22 -11.42 12.55 -34.88
CA LYS A 22 -10.16 13.00 -34.24
C LYS A 22 -9.85 12.16 -32.98
N GLN A 23 -10.86 11.87 -32.17
CA GLN A 23 -10.72 11.02 -30.99
C GLN A 23 -10.37 9.57 -31.39
N TRP A 24 -11.00 9.03 -32.44
CA TRP A 24 -10.68 7.69 -32.94
C TRP A 24 -9.27 7.61 -33.50
N LEU A 25 -8.82 8.60 -34.29
CA LEU A 25 -7.46 8.66 -34.80
C LEU A 25 -6.42 8.77 -33.68
N LYS A 26 -6.74 9.53 -32.65
CA LYS A 26 -5.89 9.64 -31.45
C LYS A 26 -5.80 8.28 -30.74
N ASN A 27 -6.92 7.61 -30.53
CA ASN A 27 -6.94 6.28 -29.93
C ASN A 27 -6.23 5.24 -30.81
N LEU A 28 -6.33 5.34 -32.14
CA LEU A 28 -5.62 4.48 -33.08
C LEU A 28 -4.10 4.70 -33.02
N ALA A 29 -3.67 5.95 -32.89
CA ALA A 29 -2.25 6.30 -32.78
C ALA A 29 -1.66 5.85 -31.42
N GLU A 30 -2.47 5.90 -30.35
CA GLU A 30 -2.06 5.54 -28.99
C GLU A 30 -2.16 4.03 -28.71
N HIS A 31 -3.09 3.30 -29.37
CA HIS A 31 -3.45 1.91 -29.01
C HIS A 31 -3.42 0.92 -30.19
N GLY A 32 -3.05 1.37 -31.39
CA GLY A 32 -2.98 0.55 -32.61
C GLY A 32 -4.34 0.15 -33.17
N PRO A 33 -4.39 -0.59 -34.32
CA PRO A 33 -5.61 -0.86 -35.08
C PRO A 33 -6.63 -1.79 -34.42
N GLY A 34 -6.30 -2.44 -33.31
CA GLY A 34 -7.19 -3.25 -32.48
C GLY A 34 -7.80 -2.53 -31.28
N GLY A 35 -7.54 -1.21 -31.15
CA GLY A 35 -7.83 -0.41 -29.95
C GLY A 35 -9.28 -0.36 -29.54
N LYS A 36 -9.71 -1.39 -28.83
CA LYS A 36 -10.69 -1.18 -27.73
C LYS A 36 -9.97 -0.30 -26.72
N PRO A 37 -10.61 0.73 -26.14
CA PRO A 37 -10.04 1.37 -24.97
C PRO A 37 -9.74 0.22 -23.99
N GLN A 38 -8.44 -0.07 -23.76
CA GLN A 38 -8.07 -1.00 -22.71
C GLN A 38 -8.81 -0.52 -21.48
N GLN A 39 -9.64 -1.38 -20.87
CA GLN A 39 -10.30 -1.04 -19.62
C GLN A 39 -9.19 -0.54 -18.71
N GLN A 40 -9.20 0.76 -18.44
CA GLN A 40 -8.26 1.36 -17.50
C GLN A 40 -8.55 0.69 -16.16
N GLY A 41 -7.61 -0.13 -15.72
CA GLY A 41 -7.64 -0.77 -14.42
C GLY A 41 -7.28 0.20 -13.30
N ALA A 42 -6.85 -0.34 -12.20
CA ALA A 42 -6.34 0.44 -11.06
C ALA A 42 -5.28 1.45 -11.52
N PHE A 43 -5.31 2.66 -10.99
CA PHE A 43 -4.41 3.78 -11.32
C PHE A 43 -4.45 4.26 -12.78
N GLY A 44 -5.49 3.90 -13.53
CA GLY A 44 -5.55 4.17 -14.97
C GLY A 44 -4.55 3.37 -15.81
N LEU A 45 -3.91 2.36 -15.23
CA LEU A 45 -2.96 1.46 -15.91
C LEU A 45 -3.70 0.39 -16.72
N SER A 46 -3.06 -0.13 -17.77
CA SER A 46 -3.48 -1.38 -18.37
C SER A 46 -3.17 -2.56 -17.43
N ALA A 47 -3.79 -3.72 -17.66
CA ALA A 47 -3.52 -4.93 -16.87
C ALA A 47 -2.04 -5.30 -16.88
N ASP A 48 -1.39 -5.23 -18.04
CA ASP A 48 0.04 -5.53 -18.20
C ASP A 48 0.93 -4.52 -17.48
N GLN A 49 0.60 -3.21 -17.58
CA GLN A 49 1.31 -2.17 -16.85
C GLN A 49 1.17 -2.34 -15.34
N PHE A 50 -0.04 -2.63 -14.87
CA PHE A 50 -0.28 -2.87 -13.44
C PHE A 50 0.48 -4.10 -12.93
N ALA A 51 0.45 -5.20 -13.69
CA ALA A 51 1.18 -6.42 -13.34
C ALA A 51 2.70 -6.17 -13.28
N ALA A 52 3.26 -5.46 -14.27
CA ALA A 52 4.69 -5.12 -14.30
C ALA A 52 5.10 -4.22 -13.12
N VAL A 53 4.29 -3.21 -12.76
CA VAL A 53 4.54 -2.36 -11.59
C VAL A 53 4.45 -3.17 -10.31
N LYS A 54 3.42 -4.01 -10.16
CA LYS A 54 3.24 -4.85 -8.97
C LYS A 54 4.39 -5.84 -8.79
N GLU A 55 4.85 -6.46 -9.89
CA GLU A 55 6.02 -7.36 -9.88
C GLU A 55 7.31 -6.64 -9.47
N ASP A 56 7.54 -5.45 -9.98
CA ASP A 56 8.72 -4.65 -9.63
C ASP A 56 8.69 -4.20 -8.16
N LEU A 57 7.54 -3.76 -7.69
CA LEU A 57 7.31 -3.36 -6.30
C LEU A 57 7.27 -4.56 -5.31
N ALA A 58 7.18 -5.80 -5.80
CA ALA A 58 7.24 -7.01 -4.98
C ALA A 58 8.65 -7.38 -4.53
N ALA A 59 9.70 -6.72 -5.05
CA ALA A 59 11.07 -6.97 -4.63
C ALA A 59 11.23 -6.70 -3.11
N PRO A 60 11.73 -7.67 -2.31
CA PRO A 60 11.87 -7.50 -0.88
C PRO A 60 13.02 -6.55 -0.53
N LEU A 61 12.88 -5.78 0.55
CA LEU A 61 13.97 -4.97 1.08
C LEU A 61 15.07 -5.87 1.64
N GLY A 62 16.26 -5.78 1.05
CA GLY A 62 17.47 -6.48 1.50
C GLY A 62 18.29 -5.69 2.55
N PHE A 63 17.70 -4.68 3.21
CA PHE A 63 18.38 -3.84 4.18
C PHE A 63 17.45 -3.43 5.33
N SER A 64 18.03 -3.22 6.51
CA SER A 64 17.32 -2.68 7.67
C SER A 64 17.04 -1.18 7.50
N THR A 65 15.86 -0.74 7.89
CA THR A 65 15.43 0.66 7.81
C THR A 65 15.50 1.39 9.17
N GLY A 66 15.71 0.66 10.26
CA GLY A 66 15.77 1.24 11.60
C GLY A 66 16.84 2.33 11.73
N GLY A 67 16.46 3.50 12.21
CA GLY A 67 17.36 4.65 12.38
C GLY A 67 17.73 5.41 11.10
N MET A 68 17.32 4.93 9.90
CA MET A 68 17.48 5.67 8.65
C MET A 68 16.46 6.81 8.55
N THR A 69 16.80 7.88 7.83
CA THR A 69 15.79 8.87 7.47
C THR A 69 14.82 8.30 6.44
N ARG A 70 13.56 8.78 6.42
CA ARG A 70 12.58 8.37 5.41
C ARG A 70 13.08 8.63 3.98
N ALA A 71 13.78 9.75 3.78
CA ALA A 71 14.38 10.11 2.50
C ALA A 71 15.44 9.08 2.05
N ASP A 72 16.30 8.61 2.96
CA ASP A 72 17.32 7.63 2.63
C ASP A 72 16.72 6.27 2.31
N VAL A 73 15.68 5.85 3.07
CA VAL A 73 14.94 4.61 2.77
C VAL A 73 14.33 4.67 1.37
N VAL A 74 13.59 5.75 1.05
CA VAL A 74 12.96 5.93 -0.26
C VAL A 74 14.00 5.96 -1.38
N ARG A 75 15.12 6.67 -1.19
CA ARG A 75 16.22 6.74 -2.17
C ARG A 75 16.82 5.36 -2.41
N ARG A 76 17.05 4.59 -1.36
CA ARG A 76 17.64 3.26 -1.46
C ARG A 76 16.71 2.27 -2.15
N ILE A 77 15.41 2.33 -1.86
CA ILE A 77 14.40 1.54 -2.58
C ILE A 77 14.38 1.93 -4.05
N ALA A 78 14.35 3.24 -4.37
CA ALA A 78 14.30 3.73 -5.74
C ALA A 78 15.47 3.24 -6.61
N GLN A 79 16.65 3.04 -6.03
CA GLN A 79 17.82 2.49 -6.74
C GLN A 79 17.65 1.04 -7.17
N GLY A 80 16.79 0.28 -6.51
CA GLY A 80 16.50 -1.12 -6.82
C GLY A 80 15.32 -1.32 -7.78
N LEU A 81 14.54 -0.28 -8.06
CA LEU A 81 13.34 -0.38 -8.90
C LEU A 81 13.67 -0.21 -10.38
N ARG A 82 13.02 -1.00 -11.23
CA ARG A 82 13.00 -0.83 -12.69
C ARG A 82 12.05 0.31 -13.10
N THR A 83 10.93 0.45 -12.37
CA THR A 83 9.93 1.50 -12.56
C THR A 83 10.48 2.81 -12.00
N PRO A 84 10.61 3.87 -12.80
CA PRO A 84 11.13 5.14 -12.32
C PRO A 84 10.28 5.72 -11.18
N LEU A 85 10.93 6.26 -10.15
CA LEU A 85 10.29 7.00 -9.08
C LEU A 85 10.46 8.50 -9.31
N GLN A 86 9.35 9.23 -9.36
CA GLN A 86 9.32 10.68 -9.50
C GLN A 86 8.76 11.32 -8.24
N PHE A 87 9.27 12.51 -7.90
CA PHE A 87 8.86 13.24 -6.70
C PHE A 87 8.19 14.55 -7.11
N ASP A 88 7.03 14.83 -6.55
CA ASP A 88 6.46 16.18 -6.60
C ASP A 88 7.32 17.15 -5.77
N ALA A 89 7.20 18.44 -6.07
CA ALA A 89 7.93 19.50 -5.37
C ALA A 89 7.71 19.43 -3.85
N GLY A 90 8.80 19.54 -3.09
CA GLY A 90 8.80 19.53 -1.63
C GLY A 90 8.70 18.14 -0.99
N ALA A 91 8.59 17.06 -1.78
CA ALA A 91 8.50 15.71 -1.21
C ALA A 91 9.82 15.26 -0.58
N ALA A 92 10.94 15.59 -1.20
CA ALA A 92 12.26 15.21 -0.71
C ALA A 92 12.59 15.86 0.64
N GLU A 93 12.28 17.15 0.79
CA GLU A 93 12.49 17.90 2.04
C GLU A 93 11.60 17.36 3.16
N ALA A 94 10.32 17.09 2.87
CA ALA A 94 9.39 16.58 3.86
C ALA A 94 9.77 15.19 4.41
N LEU A 95 10.47 14.38 3.61
CA LEU A 95 10.91 13.03 3.99
C LEU A 95 12.23 13.03 4.77
N SER A 96 13.00 14.12 4.76
CA SER A 96 14.31 14.19 5.40
C SER A 96 14.25 14.45 6.91
N ALA A 97 13.09 14.91 7.44
CA ALA A 97 12.97 15.37 8.83
C ALA A 97 12.93 14.23 9.87
N ASP A 98 12.36 13.08 9.52
CA ASP A 98 12.04 12.02 10.48
C ASP A 98 12.87 10.74 10.26
N GLN A 99 13.28 10.12 11.34
CA GLN A 99 13.89 8.79 11.33
C GLN A 99 12.83 7.68 11.43
N MET A 100 13.16 6.54 10.85
CA MET A 100 12.35 5.33 10.95
C MET A 100 12.55 4.65 12.30
N ALA A 101 11.45 4.41 13.00
CA ALA A 101 11.45 3.59 14.21
C ALA A 101 11.32 2.09 13.88
N GLU A 102 10.56 1.76 12.84
CA GLU A 102 10.29 0.39 12.43
C GLU A 102 11.32 -0.13 11.43
N ASP A 103 11.65 -1.40 11.57
CA ASP A 103 12.45 -2.12 10.58
C ASP A 103 11.53 -2.82 9.56
N LEU A 104 11.69 -2.42 8.30
CA LEU A 104 10.90 -2.94 7.17
C LEU A 104 11.66 -4.03 6.39
N LEU A 105 12.76 -4.54 6.94
CA LEU A 105 13.55 -5.61 6.32
C LEU A 105 12.65 -6.79 5.90
N GLY A 106 12.78 -7.23 4.66
CA GLY A 106 12.04 -8.37 4.10
C GLY A 106 10.65 -8.03 3.56
N LEU A 107 10.07 -6.86 3.87
CA LEU A 107 8.83 -6.41 3.23
C LEU A 107 9.09 -5.99 1.78
N SER A 108 8.07 -6.13 0.94
CA SER A 108 8.09 -5.67 -0.45
C SER A 108 8.29 -4.16 -0.54
N SER A 109 9.02 -3.72 -1.57
CA SER A 109 9.34 -2.32 -1.84
C SER A 109 8.10 -1.42 -1.94
N GLY A 110 7.00 -1.91 -2.54
CA GLY A 110 5.75 -1.16 -2.67
C GLY A 110 5.09 -0.89 -1.33
N THR A 111 4.91 -1.92 -0.50
CA THR A 111 4.36 -1.80 0.85
C THR A 111 5.26 -0.91 1.72
N ALA A 112 6.58 -1.09 1.63
CA ALA A 112 7.53 -0.26 2.37
C ALA A 112 7.48 1.22 1.95
N LEU A 113 7.45 1.53 0.65
CA LEU A 113 7.29 2.89 0.15
C LEU A 113 5.99 3.52 0.64
N ALA A 114 4.86 2.82 0.48
CA ALA A 114 3.56 3.31 0.93
C ALA A 114 3.56 3.61 2.45
N TYR A 115 4.22 2.76 3.25
CA TYR A 115 4.37 2.96 4.69
C TYR A 115 5.23 4.18 5.03
N VAL A 116 6.40 4.30 4.42
CA VAL A 116 7.38 5.37 4.69
C VAL A 116 6.83 6.75 4.32
N LEU A 117 6.07 6.84 3.21
CA LEU A 117 5.53 8.10 2.70
C LEU A 117 4.35 8.62 3.52
N ARG A 118 3.56 7.73 4.09
CA ARG A 118 2.28 8.04 4.74
C ARG A 118 2.39 9.05 5.90
N PRO A 119 3.31 8.94 6.87
CA PRO A 119 3.41 9.90 7.98
C PRO A 119 3.80 11.31 7.54
N ALA A 120 4.55 11.44 6.44
CA ALA A 120 4.91 12.73 5.86
C ALA A 120 3.77 13.36 5.02
N GLY A 121 2.60 12.71 4.94
CA GLY A 121 1.46 13.18 4.15
C GLY A 121 1.59 12.96 2.65
N TYR A 122 2.47 12.05 2.24
CA TYR A 122 2.68 11.66 0.84
C TYR A 122 2.16 10.24 0.58
N CYS A 123 1.97 9.95 -0.70
CA CYS A 123 1.55 8.63 -1.17
C CYS A 123 2.25 8.27 -2.47
N LEU A 124 2.27 6.99 -2.78
CA LEU A 124 2.77 6.44 -4.03
C LEU A 124 1.59 6.26 -4.99
N VAL A 125 1.72 6.80 -6.20
CA VAL A 125 0.70 6.71 -7.25
C VAL A 125 1.36 6.28 -8.55
N PRO A 126 1.17 5.04 -8.99
CA PRO A 126 1.56 4.63 -10.33
C PRO A 126 0.76 5.40 -11.39
N ARG A 127 1.43 5.80 -12.46
CA ARG A 127 0.80 6.49 -13.61
C ARG A 127 1.25 5.87 -14.92
N PRO A 128 0.36 5.76 -15.92
CA PRO A 128 0.74 5.25 -17.23
C PRO A 128 1.68 6.21 -17.95
N ARG A 129 2.60 5.65 -18.75
CA ARG A 129 3.42 6.33 -19.75
C ARG A 129 3.23 5.66 -21.09
N ASN A 130 3.71 6.29 -22.17
CA ASN A 130 3.68 5.73 -23.52
C ASN A 130 4.39 4.37 -23.57
N THR A 131 5.48 4.23 -22.81
CA THR A 131 6.20 2.97 -22.63
C THR A 131 6.27 2.64 -21.15
N GLY A 132 5.38 1.73 -20.68
CA GLY A 132 5.37 1.27 -19.27
C GLY A 132 4.64 2.20 -18.33
N ALA A 133 5.18 2.39 -17.13
CA ALA A 133 4.61 3.18 -16.05
C ALA A 133 5.68 3.98 -15.30
N VAL A 134 5.24 4.90 -14.46
CA VAL A 134 6.08 5.65 -13.51
C VAL A 134 5.38 5.68 -12.16
N CYS A 135 6.10 5.51 -11.09
CA CYS A 135 5.60 5.72 -9.73
C CYS A 135 5.84 7.17 -9.31
N VAL A 136 4.79 7.88 -8.90
CA VAL A 136 4.88 9.27 -8.47
C VAL A 136 4.66 9.36 -6.97
N VAL A 137 5.60 10.00 -6.27
CA VAL A 137 5.45 10.40 -4.87
C VAL A 137 4.79 11.76 -4.83
N THR A 138 3.54 11.81 -4.41
CA THR A 138 2.71 13.02 -4.40
C THR A 138 2.02 13.22 -3.06
N ARG A 139 1.53 14.43 -2.78
CA ARG A 139 0.75 14.70 -1.56
C ARG A 139 -0.54 13.88 -1.55
N SER A 140 -0.80 13.22 -0.44
CA SER A 140 -2.07 12.51 -0.22
C SER A 140 -3.23 13.51 -0.20
N ARG A 141 -4.28 13.23 -0.99
CA ARG A 141 -5.50 14.03 -1.09
C ARG A 141 -6.71 13.12 -1.05
N PRO A 142 -7.88 13.60 -0.60
CA PRO A 142 -9.13 12.86 -0.75
C PRO A 142 -9.35 12.46 -2.22
N ASN A 143 -9.87 11.28 -2.44
CA ASN A 143 -10.21 10.73 -3.76
C ASN A 143 -9.03 10.46 -4.72
N ILE A 144 -7.78 10.50 -4.25
CA ILE A 144 -6.67 9.99 -5.05
C ILE A 144 -6.54 8.48 -4.83
N GLU A 145 -6.46 7.73 -5.91
CA GLU A 145 -6.13 6.30 -5.83
C GLU A 145 -4.63 6.18 -5.52
N LEU A 146 -4.31 5.61 -4.37
CA LEU A 146 -2.93 5.52 -3.86
C LEU A 146 -2.54 4.05 -3.65
N TRP A 147 -1.25 3.76 -3.81
CA TRP A 147 -0.70 2.45 -3.50
C TRP A 147 -0.89 2.14 -2.01
N PRO A 148 -1.53 1.01 -1.66
CA PRO A 148 -1.87 0.73 -0.27
C PRO A 148 -0.66 0.27 0.54
N VAL A 149 -0.74 0.43 1.85
CA VAL A 149 0.18 -0.26 2.78
C VAL A 149 -0.30 -1.70 2.92
N GLY A 150 0.16 -2.55 2.01
CA GLY A 150 -0.28 -3.93 1.88
C GLY A 150 -1.72 -4.07 1.35
N TRP A 151 -2.05 -5.29 1.00
CA TRP A 151 -3.28 -5.68 0.32
C TRP A 151 -4.13 -6.56 1.21
N GLU A 152 -5.43 -6.59 0.95
CA GLU A 152 -6.31 -7.58 1.57
C GLU A 152 -5.92 -8.98 1.08
N PRO A 153 -5.75 -9.96 1.98
CA PRO A 153 -5.32 -11.28 1.58
C PRO A 153 -6.44 -12.05 0.88
N GLU A 154 -6.11 -12.69 -0.22
CA GLU A 154 -7.00 -13.62 -0.93
C GLU A 154 -7.13 -14.96 -0.20
N LYS A 155 -6.06 -15.40 0.46
CA LYS A 155 -6.03 -16.63 1.26
C LYS A 155 -6.69 -16.43 2.61
N ARG A 156 -7.19 -17.52 3.19
CA ARG A 156 -7.78 -17.49 4.53
C ARG A 156 -6.74 -17.09 5.58
N LYS A 157 -7.16 -16.31 6.56
CA LYS A 157 -6.29 -15.76 7.62
C LYS A 157 -5.55 -16.83 8.42
N ASN A 158 -6.19 -17.97 8.65
CA ASN A 158 -5.59 -19.13 9.36
C ASN A 158 -4.56 -19.88 8.52
N GLU A 159 -4.63 -19.80 7.20
CA GLU A 159 -3.62 -20.37 6.30
C GLU A 159 -2.38 -19.48 6.21
N LEU A 160 -2.57 -18.16 6.30
CA LEU A 160 -1.48 -17.17 6.24
C LEU A 160 -0.70 -17.09 7.56
N LEU A 161 -1.41 -17.08 8.68
CA LEU A 161 -0.82 -16.93 10.02
C LEU A 161 -1.43 -17.96 11.00
N PRO A 162 -1.11 -19.26 10.84
CA PRO A 162 -1.68 -20.30 11.69
C PRO A 162 -1.40 -20.07 13.18
N GLY A 163 -0.19 -19.61 13.55
CA GLY A 163 0.19 -19.33 14.93
C GLY A 163 -0.69 -18.29 15.64
N LEU A 164 -1.40 -17.44 14.90
CA LEU A 164 -2.35 -16.48 15.48
C LEU A 164 -3.62 -17.18 16.02
N PHE A 165 -3.92 -18.38 15.53
CA PHE A 165 -5.12 -19.16 15.85
C PHE A 165 -4.83 -20.36 16.74
N GLU A 166 -3.56 -20.63 17.04
CA GLU A 166 -3.16 -21.68 17.97
C GLU A 166 -3.41 -21.27 19.43
N PHE A 167 -3.73 -22.25 20.29
CA PHE A 167 -3.97 -22.02 21.71
C PHE A 167 -2.69 -21.95 22.52
N HIS A 168 -2.50 -20.83 23.23
CA HIS A 168 -1.37 -20.59 24.12
C HIS A 168 -1.86 -20.15 25.51
N ASN A 169 -1.02 -20.33 26.53
CA ASN A 169 -1.24 -19.69 27.82
C ASN A 169 -0.74 -18.25 27.71
N VAL A 170 -1.69 -17.31 27.65
CA VAL A 170 -1.40 -15.87 27.56
C VAL A 170 -1.59 -15.24 28.92
N ASN A 171 -0.57 -14.49 29.36
CA ASN A 171 -0.61 -13.63 30.54
C ASN A 171 0.08 -12.32 30.20
N VAL A 172 -0.63 -11.20 30.30
CA VAL A 172 -0.11 -9.86 30.05
C VAL A 172 -0.55 -8.96 31.19
N GLN A 173 0.37 -8.35 31.90
CA GLN A 173 0.06 -7.52 33.06
C GLN A 173 0.73 -6.16 32.97
N GLY A 174 -0.08 -5.11 32.74
CA GLY A 174 0.35 -3.73 32.85
C GLY A 174 1.50 -3.31 31.94
N VAL A 175 1.63 -3.93 30.75
CA VAL A 175 2.60 -3.54 29.74
C VAL A 175 1.97 -2.61 28.73
N THR A 176 2.76 -1.80 28.04
CA THR A 176 2.23 -0.89 27.03
C THR A 176 1.69 -1.64 25.81
N ALA A 177 0.74 -1.04 25.10
CA ALA A 177 0.19 -1.61 23.88
C ALA A 177 1.28 -1.82 22.81
N GLU A 178 2.24 -0.90 22.72
CA GLU A 178 3.38 -1.00 21.80
C GLU A 178 4.25 -2.22 22.08
N VAL A 179 4.65 -2.43 23.34
CA VAL A 179 5.43 -3.61 23.75
C VAL A 179 4.66 -4.91 23.46
N THR A 180 3.34 -4.90 23.69
CA THR A 180 2.47 -6.05 23.39
C THR A 180 2.45 -6.36 21.90
N ILE A 181 2.30 -5.34 21.05
CA ILE A 181 2.33 -5.46 19.58
C ILE A 181 3.65 -6.09 19.13
N GLN A 182 4.76 -5.53 19.58
CA GLN A 182 6.10 -5.99 19.21
C GLN A 182 6.38 -7.43 19.68
N ALA A 183 5.93 -7.79 20.88
CA ALA A 183 6.11 -9.13 21.44
C ALA A 183 5.34 -10.19 20.63
N ILE A 184 4.09 -9.89 20.25
CA ILE A 184 3.25 -10.81 19.49
C ILE A 184 3.76 -10.92 18.03
N ALA A 185 4.11 -9.82 17.38
CA ALA A 185 4.67 -9.82 16.04
C ALA A 185 5.96 -10.67 15.96
N ARG A 186 6.87 -10.48 16.92
CA ARG A 186 8.08 -11.30 17.06
C ARG A 186 7.76 -12.78 17.29
N ARG A 187 6.78 -13.08 18.16
CA ARG A 187 6.39 -14.47 18.43
C ARG A 187 5.81 -15.18 17.22
N LEU A 188 5.09 -14.45 16.39
CA LEU A 188 4.51 -14.95 15.13
C LEU A 188 5.51 -14.93 13.97
N ASN A 189 6.69 -14.35 14.18
CA ASN A 189 7.74 -14.14 13.16
C ASN A 189 7.19 -13.41 11.92
N VAL A 190 6.43 -12.33 12.14
CA VAL A 190 5.88 -11.49 11.08
C VAL A 190 6.10 -10.00 11.40
N PRO A 191 6.26 -9.15 10.40
CA PRO A 191 6.33 -7.71 10.62
C PRO A 191 5.04 -7.18 11.28
N GLY A 192 5.21 -6.24 12.19
CA GLY A 192 4.10 -5.50 12.80
C GLY A 192 4.24 -4.03 12.49
N LEU A 193 3.32 -3.47 11.68
CA LEU A 193 3.34 -2.07 11.27
C LEU A 193 2.22 -1.29 11.95
N ILE A 194 2.54 -0.10 12.45
CA ILE A 194 1.60 0.76 13.17
C ILE A 194 1.15 1.91 12.26
N ASP A 195 -0.16 2.13 12.15
CA ASP A 195 -0.74 3.29 11.45
C ASP A 195 -0.63 4.55 12.33
N HIS A 196 0.55 5.14 12.38
CA HIS A 196 0.80 6.34 13.16
C HIS A 196 -0.16 7.48 12.82
N ASN A 197 -0.58 7.61 11.55
CA ASN A 197 -1.50 8.64 11.11
C ASN A 197 -2.90 8.45 11.69
N ALA A 198 -3.42 7.23 11.65
CA ALA A 198 -4.73 6.93 12.23
C ALA A 198 -4.72 7.10 13.75
N LEU A 199 -3.66 6.65 14.40
CA LEU A 199 -3.52 6.79 15.86
C LEU A 199 -3.39 8.25 16.27
N ALA A 200 -2.56 9.05 15.60
CA ALA A 200 -2.38 10.47 15.88
C ALA A 200 -3.70 11.27 15.72
N ARG A 201 -4.49 11.01 14.68
CA ARG A 201 -5.81 11.65 14.48
C ARG A 201 -6.78 11.41 15.61
N HIS A 202 -6.66 10.28 16.31
CA HIS A 202 -7.53 9.92 17.44
C HIS A 202 -6.87 10.11 18.80
N GLY A 203 -5.69 10.73 18.85
CA GLY A 203 -4.95 10.98 20.09
C GLY A 203 -4.55 9.69 20.81
N ILE A 204 -4.26 8.61 20.07
CA ILE A 204 -3.86 7.31 20.61
C ILE A 204 -2.34 7.22 20.56
N ASP A 205 -1.73 7.06 21.74
CA ASP A 205 -0.29 6.82 21.88
C ASP A 205 -0.08 5.42 22.49
N PRO A 206 0.26 4.41 21.68
CA PRO A 206 0.41 3.04 22.15
C PRO A 206 1.56 2.84 23.13
N SER A 207 2.52 3.76 23.18
CA SER A 207 3.65 3.72 24.12
C SER A 207 3.25 4.12 25.55
N LYS A 208 2.12 4.83 25.69
CA LYS A 208 1.61 5.33 26.99
C LYS A 208 0.41 4.55 27.51
N ILE A 209 -0.27 3.78 26.68
CA ILE A 209 -1.47 3.04 27.07
C ILE A 209 -1.07 1.66 27.55
N THR A 210 -1.30 1.37 28.83
CA THR A 210 -1.09 0.04 29.41
C THR A 210 -2.29 -0.86 29.18
N VAL A 211 -2.01 -2.14 28.89
CA VAL A 211 -3.02 -3.15 28.63
C VAL A 211 -2.76 -4.39 29.47
N SER A 212 -3.81 -5.15 29.78
CA SER A 212 -3.71 -6.35 30.59
C SER A 212 -4.65 -7.45 30.10
N HIS A 213 -4.19 -8.68 30.19
CA HIS A 213 -4.97 -9.88 29.91
C HIS A 213 -4.66 -10.93 30.98
N PRO A 214 -5.68 -11.42 31.72
CA PRO A 214 -5.45 -12.41 32.76
C PRO A 214 -4.89 -13.69 32.19
N GLN A 215 -4.15 -14.43 33.02
CA GLN A 215 -3.63 -15.74 32.63
C GLN A 215 -4.77 -16.65 32.18
N LYS A 216 -4.76 -16.97 30.89
CA LYS A 216 -5.80 -17.81 30.28
C LYS A 216 -5.26 -18.53 29.06
N ARG A 217 -5.72 -19.76 28.85
CA ARG A 217 -5.52 -20.49 27.60
C ARG A 217 -6.43 -19.89 26.51
N THR A 218 -5.85 -19.27 25.54
CA THR A 218 -6.54 -18.56 24.45
C THR A 218 -5.64 -18.51 23.21
N THR A 219 -6.16 -18.06 22.06
CA THR A 219 -5.33 -17.82 20.88
C THR A 219 -4.70 -16.44 20.94
N PHE A 220 -3.53 -16.27 20.29
CA PHE A 220 -2.92 -14.94 20.18
C PHE A 220 -3.85 -13.92 19.51
N GLY A 221 -4.63 -14.33 18.51
CA GLY A 221 -5.59 -13.45 17.84
C GLY A 221 -6.69 -12.92 18.76
N LEU A 222 -7.23 -13.77 19.63
CA LEU A 222 -8.25 -13.35 20.61
C LEU A 222 -7.65 -12.49 21.72
N ALA A 223 -6.47 -12.86 22.23
CA ALA A 223 -5.78 -12.06 23.23
C ALA A 223 -5.42 -10.68 22.67
N LEU A 224 -4.82 -10.62 21.48
CA LEU A 224 -4.45 -9.38 20.82
C LEU A 224 -5.64 -8.47 20.57
N ARG A 225 -6.77 -9.03 20.12
CA ARG A 225 -8.01 -8.24 19.94
C ARG A 225 -8.47 -7.59 21.25
N LYS A 226 -8.45 -8.33 22.38
CA LYS A 226 -8.85 -7.82 23.69
C LYS A 226 -7.87 -6.76 24.23
N LEU A 227 -6.58 -6.98 24.05
CA LEU A 227 -5.54 -6.04 24.47
C LEU A 227 -5.59 -4.74 23.66
N LEU A 228 -5.68 -4.84 22.33
CA LEU A 228 -5.78 -3.67 21.47
C LEU A 228 -7.07 -2.88 21.67
N PHE A 229 -8.18 -3.56 21.98
CA PHE A 229 -9.44 -2.88 22.28
C PHE A 229 -9.33 -1.93 23.50
N GLN A 230 -8.55 -2.28 24.52
CA GLN A 230 -8.28 -1.38 25.66
C GLN A 230 -7.54 -0.11 25.22
N ALA A 231 -6.69 -0.22 24.19
CA ALA A 231 -5.97 0.90 23.59
C ALA A 231 -6.77 1.59 22.46
N ARG A 232 -8.05 1.27 22.24
CA ARG A 232 -8.88 1.74 21.11
C ARG A 232 -8.27 1.42 19.74
N MET A 233 -7.53 0.33 19.67
CA MET A 233 -6.85 -0.16 18.48
C MET A 233 -7.45 -1.48 18.00
N LYS A 234 -7.22 -1.79 16.73
CA LYS A 234 -7.47 -3.09 16.12
C LYS A 234 -6.26 -3.53 15.31
N TYR A 235 -6.22 -4.80 14.93
CA TYR A 235 -5.27 -5.29 13.95
C TYR A 235 -5.98 -5.86 12.72
N GLU A 236 -5.30 -5.80 11.60
CA GLU A 236 -5.66 -6.42 10.33
C GLU A 236 -4.50 -7.29 9.86
N ILE A 237 -4.81 -8.43 9.26
CA ILE A 237 -3.81 -9.21 8.56
C ILE A 237 -3.83 -8.69 7.13
N ARG A 238 -2.68 -8.24 6.65
CA ARG A 238 -2.45 -7.80 5.28
C ARG A 238 -1.32 -8.61 4.65
N VAL A 239 -1.23 -8.57 3.35
CA VAL A 239 -0.13 -9.14 2.59
C VAL A 239 0.56 -8.04 1.78
N ASP A 240 1.85 -8.15 1.61
CA ASP A 240 2.59 -7.29 0.69
C ASP A 240 2.43 -7.75 -0.78
N GLU A 241 3.12 -7.12 -1.72
CA GLU A 241 3.06 -7.42 -3.14
C GLU A 241 3.55 -8.85 -3.47
N ALA A 242 4.44 -9.39 -2.66
CA ALA A 242 4.95 -10.76 -2.77
C ALA A 242 4.04 -11.80 -2.09
N GLY A 243 2.94 -11.35 -1.44
CA GLY A 243 2.03 -12.21 -0.69
C GLY A 243 2.52 -12.58 0.72
N GLN A 244 3.56 -11.92 1.23
CA GLN A 244 4.07 -12.10 2.59
C GLN A 244 3.11 -11.45 3.59
N PRO A 245 2.64 -12.19 4.62
CA PRO A 245 1.72 -11.65 5.60
C PRO A 245 2.44 -10.73 6.60
N PHE A 246 1.74 -9.70 7.04
CA PHE A 246 2.12 -8.85 8.16
C PHE A 246 0.91 -8.39 8.96
N LEU A 247 1.13 -7.88 10.17
CA LEU A 247 0.09 -7.32 11.03
C LEU A 247 0.07 -5.80 10.90
N TRP A 248 -1.08 -5.25 10.53
CA TRP A 248 -1.35 -3.83 10.46
C TRP A 248 -2.17 -3.39 11.67
N PHE A 249 -1.61 -2.50 12.49
CA PHE A 249 -2.23 -1.99 13.72
C PHE A 249 -2.75 -0.57 13.50
N THR A 250 -4.06 -0.38 13.67
CA THR A 250 -4.71 0.90 13.41
C THR A 250 -5.79 1.21 14.45
N SER A 251 -6.40 2.39 14.38
CA SER A 251 -7.50 2.76 15.28
C SER A 251 -8.78 1.96 14.98
N ILE A 252 -9.62 1.73 16.00
CA ILE A 252 -10.96 1.13 15.82
C ILE A 252 -11.86 2.09 15.03
N LYS A 253 -11.73 3.40 15.26
CA LYS A 253 -12.49 4.41 14.52
C LYS A 253 -11.93 4.54 13.11
N PRO A 254 -12.80 4.62 12.10
CA PRO A 254 -12.34 4.91 10.73
C PRO A 254 -11.66 6.28 10.65
N VAL A 255 -10.78 6.42 9.67
CA VAL A 255 -9.99 7.64 9.40
C VAL A 255 -10.63 8.41 8.26
#